data_0912c726669ffae7904ee1d1cb813d27
#
_entry.id   0912c726669ffae7904ee1d1cb813d27
#
_cell.length_a   1.000
_cell.length_b   1.000
_cell.length_c   1.000
_cell.angle_alpha   90.00
_cell.angle_beta   90.00
_cell.angle_gamma   90.00
#
_symmetry.space_group_name_H-M   'P 1'
#
loop_
_entity.id
_entity.type
_entity.pdbx_description
1 polymer ?
#
loop_
_entity_poly.entity_id
_entity_poly.type
_entity_poly.pdbx_seq_one_letter_code
_entity_poly.pdbx_strand_id
1 'polypeptide(L)'
;MTNADGLAPHSMNQVAAAGARSASPSVQVIESHAASDYLGNLQRCAAGRPDLTIAVSADMSTAVWRTAQLHQNLRYALLDATPVDDNGQPTELSNVADLLFKEQEPGYLVGVMAGLIEKQKVGAATHNTLGILAMNHGPGLDAYIAGYVAGARSVAPDVRFKVTYSDSQDPAFCKQLGITQISGGADILFEVTGHCASGYIDAAYDASAYAIGSDVDEAYLSPAVITSAIKRYDRAVALTVQQVGAGSFSAGRRVFALRDDAIAFSTPSSIVPQDIINQVLEKQAAIRSGVITPPATIPPGI
;
A
#
# COMPACT_ATOMS: atom_id res chain seq x y z
N MET A 1 -8.62 -10.64 -11.83
CA MET A 1 -9.83 -9.78 -11.67
C MET A 1 -9.39 -8.44 -11.12
N THR A 2 -9.63 -7.38 -11.88
CA THR A 2 -9.33 -6.02 -11.39
C THR A 2 -10.51 -5.45 -10.58
N ASN A 3 -10.22 -4.46 -9.72
CA ASN A 3 -11.24 -3.54 -9.24
C ASN A 3 -11.65 -2.57 -10.38
N ALA A 4 -12.43 -1.52 -10.07
CA ALA A 4 -13.00 -0.61 -11.07
C ALA A 4 -11.95 0.23 -11.83
N ASP A 5 -10.71 0.33 -11.32
CA ASP A 5 -9.62 1.07 -11.97
C ASP A 5 -9.06 0.36 -13.22
N GLY A 6 -9.49 -0.88 -13.48
CA GLY A 6 -9.00 -1.66 -14.62
C GLY A 6 -7.47 -1.85 -14.59
N LEU A 7 -6.84 -1.95 -15.75
CA LEU A 7 -5.38 -2.01 -15.90
C LEU A 7 -4.74 -0.63 -16.11
N ALA A 8 -5.21 0.39 -15.37
CA ALA A 8 -4.59 1.71 -15.45
C ALA A 8 -3.07 1.62 -15.21
N PRO A 9 -2.25 2.41 -15.94
CA PRO A 9 -0.81 2.46 -15.70
C PRO A 9 -0.48 2.79 -14.24
N HIS A 10 0.54 2.12 -13.71
CA HIS A 10 1.00 2.26 -12.32
C HIS A 10 0.01 1.84 -11.24
N SER A 11 -1.15 1.26 -11.60
CA SER A 11 -2.13 0.80 -10.64
C SER A 11 -1.71 -0.51 -9.95
N MET A 12 -2.28 -0.76 -8.77
CA MET A 12 -2.20 -2.04 -8.06
C MET A 12 -2.59 -3.22 -8.99
N ASN A 13 -3.63 -3.04 -9.80
CA ASN A 13 -4.11 -4.05 -10.75
C ASN A 13 -3.04 -4.40 -11.80
N GLN A 14 -2.36 -3.39 -12.36
CA GLN A 14 -1.31 -3.61 -13.34
C GLN A 14 -0.12 -4.37 -12.72
N VAL A 15 0.30 -3.98 -11.52
CA VAL A 15 1.39 -4.63 -10.77
C VAL A 15 1.03 -6.08 -10.44
N ALA A 16 -0.18 -6.33 -9.94
CA ALA A 16 -0.69 -7.68 -9.66
C ALA A 16 -0.74 -8.55 -10.91
N ALA A 17 -1.24 -8.02 -12.04
CA ALA A 17 -1.29 -8.73 -13.32
C ALA A 17 0.11 -9.07 -13.85
N ALA A 18 1.09 -8.17 -13.70
CA ALA A 18 2.48 -8.43 -14.04
C ALA A 18 3.06 -9.58 -13.22
N GLY A 19 2.80 -9.60 -11.90
CA GLY A 19 3.19 -10.70 -11.02
C GLY A 19 2.59 -12.04 -11.44
N ALA A 20 1.30 -12.09 -11.76
CA ALA A 20 0.66 -13.31 -12.24
C ALA A 20 1.31 -13.82 -13.54
N ARG A 21 1.51 -12.93 -14.52
CA ARG A 21 2.12 -13.28 -15.82
C ARG A 21 3.57 -13.74 -15.69
N SER A 22 4.32 -13.23 -14.71
CA SER A 22 5.70 -13.68 -14.47
C SER A 22 5.77 -15.11 -13.93
N ALA A 23 4.71 -15.57 -13.27
CA ALA A 23 4.65 -16.88 -12.62
C ALA A 23 3.90 -17.94 -13.46
N SER A 24 3.07 -17.54 -14.42
CA SER A 24 2.33 -18.44 -15.30
C SER A 24 2.11 -17.82 -16.69
N PRO A 25 2.28 -18.60 -17.80
CA PRO A 25 1.94 -18.13 -19.14
C PRO A 25 0.42 -18.10 -19.39
N SER A 26 -0.37 -18.78 -18.56
CA SER A 26 -1.82 -18.99 -18.78
C SER A 26 -2.65 -18.03 -17.91
N VAL A 27 -2.33 -16.72 -17.95
CA VAL A 27 -3.05 -15.71 -17.19
C VAL A 27 -4.07 -14.99 -18.06
N GLN A 28 -5.32 -15.04 -17.68
CA GLN A 28 -6.39 -14.22 -18.20
C GLN A 28 -6.70 -13.08 -17.22
N VAL A 29 -6.71 -11.85 -17.70
CA VAL A 29 -7.18 -10.69 -16.90
C VAL A 29 -8.62 -10.38 -17.30
N ILE A 30 -9.49 -10.25 -16.32
CA ILE A 30 -10.88 -9.80 -16.48
C ILE A 30 -10.96 -8.45 -15.79
N GLU A 31 -11.21 -7.41 -16.57
CA GLU A 31 -11.33 -6.04 -16.07
C GLU A 31 -12.76 -5.75 -15.63
N SER A 32 -12.87 -5.01 -14.53
CA SER A 32 -14.11 -4.41 -14.06
C SER A 32 -14.01 -2.90 -14.25
N HIS A 33 -15.13 -2.27 -14.59
CA HIS A 33 -15.21 -0.83 -14.82
C HIS A 33 -16.14 -0.13 -13.80
N ALA A 34 -16.81 -0.93 -12.98
CA ALA A 34 -17.65 -0.47 -11.87
C ALA A 34 -17.76 -1.56 -10.81
N ALA A 35 -18.09 -1.19 -9.59
CA ALA A 35 -18.31 -2.16 -8.50
C ALA A 35 -19.45 -3.16 -8.81
N SER A 36 -20.45 -2.74 -9.61
CA SER A 36 -21.53 -3.62 -10.09
C SER A 36 -21.04 -4.81 -10.93
N ASP A 37 -19.84 -4.73 -11.51
CA ASP A 37 -19.29 -5.78 -12.37
C ASP A 37 -18.65 -6.93 -11.56
N TYR A 38 -18.22 -6.67 -10.30
CA TYR A 38 -17.38 -7.58 -9.53
C TYR A 38 -17.98 -8.98 -9.39
N LEU A 39 -19.22 -9.06 -8.90
CA LEU A 39 -19.86 -10.36 -8.68
C LEU A 39 -20.09 -11.13 -10.00
N GLY A 40 -20.60 -10.45 -11.03
CA GLY A 40 -20.83 -11.06 -12.35
C GLY A 40 -19.53 -11.54 -13.01
N ASN A 41 -18.47 -10.78 -12.88
CA ASN A 41 -17.14 -11.13 -13.39
C ASN A 41 -16.56 -12.33 -12.65
N LEU A 42 -16.67 -12.37 -11.31
CA LEU A 42 -16.19 -13.51 -10.49
C LEU A 42 -16.97 -14.79 -10.80
N GLN A 43 -18.28 -14.71 -10.98
CA GLN A 43 -19.12 -15.85 -11.35
C GLN A 43 -18.76 -16.40 -12.74
N ARG A 44 -18.53 -15.51 -13.73
CA ARG A 44 -18.03 -15.93 -15.07
C ARG A 44 -16.67 -16.60 -14.98
N CYS A 45 -15.77 -16.07 -14.15
CA CYS A 45 -14.48 -16.69 -13.90
C CYS A 45 -14.64 -18.09 -13.30
N ALA A 46 -15.49 -18.24 -12.28
CA ALA A 46 -15.77 -19.52 -11.64
C ALA A 46 -16.35 -20.56 -12.61
N ALA A 47 -17.21 -20.15 -13.55
CA ALA A 47 -17.75 -21.02 -14.59
C ALA A 47 -16.65 -21.60 -15.51
N GLY A 48 -15.56 -20.87 -15.74
CA GLY A 48 -14.38 -21.33 -16.47
C GLY A 48 -13.50 -22.31 -15.70
N ARG A 49 -13.74 -22.53 -14.40
CA ARG A 49 -13.02 -23.45 -13.50
C ARG A 49 -11.49 -23.26 -13.53
N PRO A 50 -10.98 -22.03 -13.29
CA PRO A 50 -9.54 -21.78 -13.26
C PRO A 50 -8.89 -22.48 -12.04
N ASP A 51 -7.58 -22.74 -12.11
CA ASP A 51 -6.82 -23.26 -10.97
C ASP A 51 -6.76 -22.29 -9.80
N LEU A 52 -6.79 -20.98 -10.07
CA LEU A 52 -6.82 -19.90 -9.10
C LEU A 52 -7.52 -18.66 -9.69
N THR A 53 -8.38 -18.03 -8.93
CA THR A 53 -8.91 -16.69 -9.22
C THR A 53 -8.31 -15.68 -8.23
N ILE A 54 -7.63 -14.65 -8.72
CA ILE A 54 -7.10 -13.57 -7.88
C ILE A 54 -7.98 -12.34 -8.09
N ALA A 55 -8.53 -11.82 -7.01
CA ALA A 55 -9.24 -10.54 -6.95
C ALA A 55 -8.35 -9.50 -6.27
N VAL A 56 -8.42 -8.25 -6.74
CA VAL A 56 -7.53 -7.18 -6.30
C VAL A 56 -8.32 -6.09 -5.58
N SER A 57 -7.89 -5.72 -4.38
CA SER A 57 -8.46 -4.65 -3.55
C SER A 57 -9.62 -5.07 -2.65
N ALA A 58 -9.77 -4.33 -1.56
CA ALA A 58 -10.84 -4.47 -0.56
C ALA A 58 -12.24 -4.29 -1.15
N ASP A 59 -12.39 -3.52 -2.23
CA ASP A 59 -13.66 -3.32 -2.93
C ASP A 59 -14.31 -4.63 -3.42
N MET A 60 -13.49 -5.65 -3.64
CA MET A 60 -13.97 -6.96 -4.10
C MET A 60 -14.29 -7.94 -2.96
N SER A 61 -14.08 -7.56 -1.70
CA SER A 61 -14.16 -8.47 -0.54
C SER A 61 -15.49 -9.23 -0.45
N THR A 62 -16.62 -8.53 -0.53
CA THR A 62 -17.96 -9.16 -0.46
C THR A 62 -18.25 -10.02 -1.70
N ALA A 63 -17.82 -9.58 -2.88
CA ALA A 63 -18.02 -10.35 -4.11
C ALA A 63 -17.22 -11.67 -4.10
N VAL A 64 -15.97 -11.63 -3.58
CA VAL A 64 -15.15 -12.82 -3.36
C VAL A 64 -15.81 -13.75 -2.35
N TRP A 65 -16.26 -13.22 -1.20
CA TRP A 65 -16.95 -14.00 -0.19
C TRP A 65 -18.16 -14.75 -0.77
N ARG A 66 -19.08 -14.04 -1.47
CA ARG A 66 -20.26 -14.65 -2.09
C ARG A 66 -19.90 -15.74 -3.11
N THR A 67 -18.91 -15.46 -3.97
CA THR A 67 -18.54 -16.39 -5.03
C THR A 67 -17.83 -17.62 -4.49
N ALA A 68 -16.91 -17.46 -3.52
CA ALA A 68 -16.15 -18.53 -2.95
C ALA A 68 -17.03 -19.52 -2.15
N GLN A 69 -18.08 -19.05 -1.48
CA GLN A 69 -19.05 -19.91 -0.80
C GLN A 69 -19.85 -20.80 -1.78
N LEU A 70 -20.21 -20.26 -2.95
CA LEU A 70 -20.94 -21.00 -3.98
C LEU A 70 -20.05 -22.02 -4.70
N HIS A 71 -18.74 -21.80 -4.74
CA HIS A 71 -17.78 -22.59 -5.50
C HIS A 71 -16.63 -23.09 -4.61
N GLN A 72 -16.95 -23.83 -3.56
CA GLN A 72 -15.98 -24.28 -2.53
C GLN A 72 -14.85 -25.17 -3.06
N ASN A 73 -15.00 -25.76 -4.23
CA ASN A 73 -14.00 -26.57 -4.91
C ASN A 73 -13.02 -25.76 -5.79
N LEU A 74 -13.21 -24.44 -5.90
CA LEU A 74 -12.30 -23.53 -6.60
C LEU A 74 -11.45 -22.75 -5.59
N ARG A 75 -10.28 -22.29 -6.03
CA ARG A 75 -9.35 -21.52 -5.20
C ARG A 75 -9.43 -20.04 -5.55
N TYR A 76 -9.42 -19.24 -4.52
CA TYR A 76 -9.42 -17.78 -4.63
C TYR A 76 -8.27 -17.18 -3.85
N ALA A 77 -7.81 -16.02 -4.28
CA ALA A 77 -6.96 -15.14 -3.48
C ALA A 77 -7.51 -13.73 -3.53
N LEU A 78 -7.54 -13.06 -2.40
CA LEU A 78 -7.91 -11.64 -2.32
C LEU A 78 -6.67 -10.85 -1.94
N LEU A 79 -6.23 -9.96 -2.83
CA LEU A 79 -5.02 -9.17 -2.66
C LEU A 79 -5.34 -7.90 -1.87
N ASP A 80 -4.56 -7.70 -0.81
CA ASP A 80 -4.60 -6.53 0.08
C ASP A 80 -5.91 -6.37 0.87
N ALA A 81 -6.60 -7.47 1.10
CA ALA A 81 -7.84 -7.48 1.87
C ALA A 81 -8.20 -8.87 2.41
N THR A 82 -9.19 -8.91 3.29
CA THR A 82 -9.87 -10.11 3.78
C THR A 82 -11.30 -10.13 3.26
N PRO A 83 -11.87 -11.28 2.87
CA PRO A 83 -13.28 -11.37 2.52
C PRO A 83 -14.19 -10.88 3.65
N VAL A 84 -15.25 -10.19 3.31
CA VAL A 84 -16.27 -9.76 4.27
C VAL A 84 -17.64 -10.28 3.87
N ASP A 85 -18.45 -10.64 4.87
CA ASP A 85 -19.82 -11.07 4.65
C ASP A 85 -20.76 -9.90 4.25
N ASP A 86 -22.02 -10.17 4.07
CA ASP A 86 -23.02 -9.14 3.70
C ASP A 86 -23.24 -8.08 4.80
N ASN A 87 -22.76 -8.31 6.01
CA ASN A 87 -22.80 -7.36 7.12
C ASN A 87 -21.46 -6.58 7.28
N GLY A 88 -20.51 -6.79 6.35
CA GLY A 88 -19.19 -6.19 6.40
C GLY A 88 -18.24 -6.82 7.43
N GLN A 89 -18.56 -8.02 7.95
CA GLN A 89 -17.71 -8.68 8.93
C GLN A 89 -16.66 -9.55 8.25
N PRO A 90 -15.38 -9.45 8.63
CA PRO A 90 -14.31 -10.29 8.11
C PRO A 90 -14.62 -11.78 8.32
N THR A 91 -14.43 -12.58 7.27
CA THR A 91 -14.78 -14.01 7.28
C THR A 91 -13.68 -14.83 6.63
N GLU A 92 -13.17 -15.83 7.35
CA GLU A 92 -12.22 -16.79 6.80
C GLU A 92 -12.98 -17.88 6.01
N LEU A 93 -12.49 -18.17 4.81
CA LEU A 93 -13.02 -19.21 3.93
C LEU A 93 -11.94 -20.25 3.62
N SER A 94 -12.29 -21.52 3.62
CA SER A 94 -11.35 -22.65 3.43
C SER A 94 -10.74 -22.74 2.02
N ASN A 95 -11.21 -21.92 1.09
CA ASN A 95 -10.76 -21.86 -0.31
C ASN A 95 -10.31 -20.47 -0.76
N VAL A 96 -10.15 -19.51 0.18
CA VAL A 96 -9.64 -18.15 -0.10
C VAL A 96 -8.36 -17.89 0.67
N ALA A 97 -7.33 -17.41 -0.01
CA ALA A 97 -6.13 -16.88 0.60
C ALA A 97 -6.21 -15.36 0.68
N ASP A 98 -6.07 -14.79 1.88
CA ASP A 98 -6.02 -13.34 2.10
C ASP A 98 -4.56 -12.90 2.02
N LEU A 99 -4.20 -12.18 0.97
CA LEU A 99 -2.83 -11.74 0.73
C LEU A 99 -2.62 -10.35 1.33
N LEU A 100 -2.22 -10.30 2.58
CA LEU A 100 -2.05 -9.08 3.38
C LEU A 100 -0.57 -8.70 3.48
N PHE A 101 -0.28 -7.49 3.96
CA PHE A 101 1.07 -6.97 4.09
C PHE A 101 1.34 -6.46 5.50
N LYS A 102 2.61 -6.29 5.83
CA LYS A 102 3.05 -5.59 7.03
C LYS A 102 3.31 -4.12 6.69
N GLU A 103 2.27 -3.33 6.62
CA GLU A 103 2.30 -1.93 6.23
C GLU A 103 3.24 -1.08 7.11
N GLN A 104 3.43 -1.46 8.37
CA GLN A 104 4.38 -0.79 9.25
C GLN A 104 5.83 -0.89 8.77
N GLU A 105 6.18 -1.91 7.97
CA GLU A 105 7.57 -2.06 7.51
C GLU A 105 7.93 -1.03 6.43
N PRO A 106 7.16 -0.85 5.31
CA PRO A 106 7.45 0.21 4.35
C PRO A 106 7.20 1.59 4.94
N GLY A 107 6.18 1.77 5.79
CA GLY A 107 5.97 3.01 6.55
C GLY A 107 7.22 3.40 7.35
N TYR A 108 7.82 2.45 8.08
CA TYR A 108 9.05 2.71 8.84
C TYR A 108 10.21 3.17 7.95
N LEU A 109 10.42 2.52 6.80
CA LEU A 109 11.51 2.86 5.90
C LEU A 109 11.40 4.28 5.35
N VAL A 110 10.21 4.65 4.85
CA VAL A 110 10.02 6.02 4.34
C VAL A 110 9.94 7.05 5.47
N GLY A 111 9.53 6.64 6.68
CA GLY A 111 9.62 7.44 7.89
C GLY A 111 11.06 7.76 8.29
N VAL A 112 11.97 6.78 8.24
CA VAL A 112 13.42 7.01 8.45
C VAL A 112 13.95 8.00 7.42
N MET A 113 13.57 7.83 6.14
CA MET A 113 14.00 8.76 5.08
C MET A 113 13.52 10.18 5.38
N ALA A 114 12.24 10.37 5.67
CA ALA A 114 11.66 11.66 5.99
C ALA A 114 12.33 12.31 7.22
N GLY A 115 12.52 11.54 8.30
CA GLY A 115 13.18 12.03 9.50
C GLY A 115 14.64 12.45 9.28
N LEU A 116 15.38 11.74 8.43
CA LEU A 116 16.75 12.12 8.07
C LEU A 116 16.78 13.38 7.19
N ILE A 117 15.84 13.51 6.24
CA ILE A 117 15.69 14.71 5.41
C ILE A 117 15.45 15.94 6.29
N GLU A 118 14.53 15.83 7.27
CA GLU A 118 14.26 16.90 8.24
C GLU A 118 15.50 17.22 9.09
N LYS A 119 16.12 16.20 9.66
CA LYS A 119 17.31 16.34 10.52
C LYS A 119 18.47 17.01 9.81
N GLN A 120 18.70 16.67 8.55
CA GLN A 120 19.78 17.22 7.74
C GLN A 120 19.39 18.52 7.02
N LYS A 121 18.11 18.93 7.11
CA LYS A 121 17.56 20.12 6.45
C LYS A 121 17.80 20.08 4.94
N VAL A 122 17.43 18.97 4.31
CA VAL A 122 17.63 18.79 2.86
C VAL A 122 16.61 19.63 2.10
N GLY A 123 17.10 20.59 1.32
CA GLY A 123 16.28 21.41 0.44
C GLY A 123 15.14 22.15 1.17
N ALA A 124 13.89 21.76 0.92
CA ALA A 124 12.71 22.41 1.49
C ALA A 124 12.42 22.04 2.96
N ALA A 125 13.05 21.01 3.51
CA ALA A 125 12.79 20.52 4.87
C ALA A 125 13.44 21.45 5.92
N THR A 126 12.68 22.40 6.44
CA THR A 126 13.18 23.47 7.32
C THR A 126 12.44 23.59 8.65
N HIS A 127 11.22 23.01 8.77
CA HIS A 127 10.34 23.20 9.92
C HIS A 127 10.27 22.01 10.86
N ASN A 128 10.96 20.90 10.53
CA ASN A 128 10.97 19.66 11.31
C ASN A 128 9.56 19.12 11.59
N THR A 129 8.70 19.12 10.54
CA THR A 129 7.29 18.73 10.66
C THR A 129 6.85 17.91 9.45
N LEU A 130 6.28 16.76 9.72
CA LEU A 130 5.79 15.80 8.73
C LEU A 130 4.27 15.81 8.70
N GLY A 131 3.69 15.92 7.50
CA GLY A 131 2.26 15.81 7.26
C GLY A 131 1.90 14.36 6.92
N ILE A 132 0.75 13.89 7.39
CA ILE A 132 0.20 12.57 7.07
C ILE A 132 -1.28 12.74 6.75
N LEU A 133 -1.70 12.21 5.60
CA LEU A 133 -3.10 12.07 5.26
C LEU A 133 -3.43 10.59 5.08
N ALA A 134 -4.42 10.08 5.81
CA ALA A 134 -4.93 8.74 5.66
C ALA A 134 -6.43 8.74 5.37
N MET A 135 -6.92 7.74 4.64
CA MET A 135 -8.33 7.67 4.25
C MET A 135 -9.25 7.51 5.46
N ASN A 136 -8.93 6.58 6.36
CA ASN A 136 -9.70 6.32 7.59
C ASN A 136 -8.84 5.59 8.62
N HIS A 137 -9.41 5.32 9.79
CA HIS A 137 -8.82 4.38 10.73
C HIS A 137 -9.05 2.94 10.31
N GLY A 138 -8.01 2.15 10.33
CA GLY A 138 -8.05 0.73 10.04
C GLY A 138 -6.70 0.07 10.26
N PRO A 139 -6.65 -1.25 10.53
CA PRO A 139 -5.41 -1.92 10.93
C PRO A 139 -4.24 -1.70 9.98
N GLY A 140 -4.47 -1.73 8.67
CA GLY A 140 -3.42 -1.52 7.66
C GLY A 140 -2.97 -0.05 7.59
N LEU A 141 -3.92 0.89 7.48
CA LEU A 141 -3.63 2.32 7.40
C LEU A 141 -2.95 2.83 8.68
N ASP A 142 -3.46 2.42 9.84
CA ASP A 142 -2.85 2.77 11.14
C ASP A 142 -1.45 2.15 11.29
N ALA A 143 -1.21 0.96 10.73
CA ALA A 143 0.11 0.34 10.71
C ALA A 143 1.11 1.13 9.86
N TYR A 144 0.71 1.65 8.69
CA TYR A 144 1.54 2.55 7.90
C TYR A 144 1.97 3.77 8.70
N ILE A 145 1.00 4.45 9.34
CA ILE A 145 1.27 5.65 10.15
C ILE A 145 2.17 5.30 11.33
N ALA A 146 1.89 4.21 12.04
CA ALA A 146 2.69 3.76 13.19
C ALA A 146 4.15 3.51 12.79
N GLY A 147 4.35 2.80 11.68
CA GLY A 147 5.68 2.58 11.10
C GLY A 147 6.37 3.89 10.75
N TYR A 148 5.69 4.76 10.02
CA TYR A 148 6.22 6.06 9.59
C TYR A 148 6.69 6.93 10.78
N VAL A 149 5.83 7.07 11.77
CA VAL A 149 6.14 7.83 12.99
C VAL A 149 7.33 7.22 13.73
N ALA A 150 7.35 5.90 13.91
CA ALA A 150 8.44 5.21 14.60
C ALA A 150 9.76 5.33 13.81
N GLY A 151 9.72 5.19 12.49
CA GLY A 151 10.86 5.36 11.60
C GLY A 151 11.46 6.76 11.71
N ALA A 152 10.64 7.79 11.56
CA ALA A 152 11.07 9.19 11.64
C ALA A 152 11.68 9.52 13.02
N ARG A 153 10.98 9.15 14.10
CA ARG A 153 11.49 9.39 15.48
C ARG A 153 12.77 8.62 15.80
N SER A 154 13.01 7.49 15.15
CA SER A 154 14.24 6.71 15.38
C SER A 154 15.52 7.46 14.98
N VAL A 155 15.41 8.48 14.14
CA VAL A 155 16.53 9.27 13.61
C VAL A 155 16.41 10.78 13.89
N ALA A 156 15.20 11.27 14.08
CA ALA A 156 14.83 12.65 14.42
C ALA A 156 13.81 12.66 15.56
N PRO A 157 14.25 12.50 16.83
CA PRO A 157 13.32 12.35 17.97
C PRO A 157 12.34 13.51 18.18
N ASP A 158 12.75 14.72 17.80
CA ASP A 158 11.97 15.96 17.99
C ASP A 158 11.08 16.30 16.78
N VAL A 159 10.99 15.42 15.77
CA VAL A 159 10.15 15.64 14.59
C VAL A 159 8.67 15.65 15.01
N ARG A 160 7.94 16.62 14.46
CA ARG A 160 6.51 16.81 14.72
C ARG A 160 5.67 16.21 13.60
N PHE A 161 4.44 15.84 13.94
CA PHE A 161 3.51 15.24 13.00
C PHE A 161 2.19 16.01 12.96
N LYS A 162 1.60 16.10 11.77
CA LYS A 162 0.24 16.58 11.52
C LYS A 162 -0.51 15.44 10.84
N VAL A 163 -1.38 14.76 11.56
CA VAL A 163 -2.15 13.64 11.04
C VAL A 163 -3.58 14.10 10.76
N THR A 164 -4.08 13.78 9.58
CA THR A 164 -5.46 14.03 9.16
C THR A 164 -6.04 12.75 8.58
N TYR A 165 -7.28 12.45 8.94
CA TYR A 165 -8.06 11.36 8.35
C TYR A 165 -9.19 11.94 7.52
N SER A 166 -9.42 11.39 6.33
CA SER A 166 -10.51 11.79 5.45
C SER A 166 -10.90 10.66 4.51
N ASP A 167 -12.17 10.28 4.51
CA ASP A 167 -12.77 9.30 3.59
C ASP A 167 -13.11 9.89 2.22
N SER A 168 -12.81 11.19 2.00
CA SER A 168 -13.00 11.83 0.71
C SER A 168 -12.13 11.17 -0.37
N GLN A 169 -12.72 10.97 -1.55
CA GLN A 169 -12.00 10.54 -2.75
C GLN A 169 -11.81 11.71 -3.75
N ASP A 170 -12.18 12.93 -3.35
CA ASP A 170 -12.03 14.14 -4.19
C ASP A 170 -10.61 14.71 -4.07
N PRO A 171 -9.78 14.67 -5.13
CA PRO A 171 -8.44 15.22 -5.12
C PRO A 171 -8.40 16.73 -4.78
N ALA A 172 -9.40 17.51 -5.19
CA ALA A 172 -9.45 18.93 -4.88
C ALA A 172 -9.61 19.19 -3.38
N PHE A 173 -10.41 18.38 -2.70
CA PHE A 173 -10.56 18.44 -1.25
C PHE A 173 -9.25 18.03 -0.55
N CYS A 174 -8.59 16.95 -0.98
CA CYS A 174 -7.34 16.52 -0.39
C CYS A 174 -6.18 17.48 -0.64
N LYS A 175 -6.21 18.21 -1.75
CA LYS A 175 -5.28 19.33 -1.98
C LYS A 175 -5.41 20.41 -0.90
N GLN A 176 -6.63 20.77 -0.50
CA GLN A 176 -6.85 21.74 0.58
C GLN A 176 -6.34 21.23 1.95
N LEU A 177 -6.46 19.94 2.22
CA LEU A 177 -5.88 19.35 3.43
C LEU A 177 -4.35 19.44 3.41
N GLY A 178 -3.72 19.14 2.28
CA GLY A 178 -2.27 19.31 2.08
C GLY A 178 -1.81 20.75 2.28
N ILE A 179 -2.49 21.72 1.66
CA ILE A 179 -2.22 23.15 1.83
C ILE A 179 -2.32 23.55 3.31
N THR A 180 -3.32 23.05 4.02
CA THR A 180 -3.50 23.34 5.46
C THR A 180 -2.34 22.80 6.29
N GLN A 181 -1.88 21.58 6.01
CA GLN A 181 -0.75 20.99 6.73
C GLN A 181 0.57 21.72 6.42
N ILE A 182 0.80 22.10 5.16
CA ILE A 182 1.98 22.85 4.75
C ILE A 182 1.98 24.25 5.38
N SER A 183 0.85 24.96 5.35
CA SER A 183 0.69 26.25 6.03
C SER A 183 0.94 26.14 7.54
N GLY A 184 0.72 24.99 8.11
CA GLY A 184 1.06 24.66 9.50
C GLY A 184 2.50 24.19 9.69
N GLY A 185 3.35 24.26 8.65
CA GLY A 185 4.78 23.96 8.69
C GLY A 185 5.15 22.53 8.32
N ALA A 186 4.29 21.75 7.68
CA ALA A 186 4.68 20.43 7.16
C ALA A 186 5.58 20.59 5.92
N ASP A 187 6.75 19.97 5.94
CA ASP A 187 7.74 20.01 4.86
C ASP A 187 7.64 18.80 3.93
N ILE A 188 7.19 17.66 4.46
CA ILE A 188 7.04 16.40 3.74
C ILE A 188 5.64 15.85 4.00
N LEU A 189 4.90 15.55 2.95
CA LEU A 189 3.54 15.02 3.01
C LEU A 189 3.56 13.53 2.67
N PHE A 190 3.16 12.68 3.61
CA PHE A 190 2.96 11.24 3.40
C PHE A 190 1.47 10.92 3.26
N GLU A 191 1.11 10.27 2.17
CA GLU A 191 -0.27 9.89 1.87
C GLU A 191 -0.48 8.36 1.97
N VAL A 192 -1.67 7.97 2.46
CA VAL A 192 -2.20 6.59 2.44
C VAL A 192 -3.72 6.66 2.15
N THR A 193 -4.08 7.13 0.94
CA THR A 193 -5.43 7.62 0.64
C THR A 193 -6.09 7.09 -0.65
N GLY A 194 -5.38 6.44 -1.55
CA GLY A 194 -5.93 6.04 -2.84
C GLY A 194 -6.17 7.21 -3.79
N HIS A 195 -7.38 7.38 -4.37
CA HIS A 195 -7.65 8.41 -5.38
C HIS A 195 -7.40 9.85 -4.93
N CYS A 196 -7.47 10.11 -3.63
CA CYS A 196 -7.18 11.41 -3.03
C CYS A 196 -5.70 11.80 -3.09
N ALA A 197 -4.80 10.84 -3.27
CA ALA A 197 -3.34 11.01 -3.28
C ALA A 197 -2.88 12.11 -4.23
N SER A 198 -3.41 12.14 -5.47
CA SER A 198 -2.98 13.10 -6.49
C SER A 198 -3.15 14.55 -6.04
N GLY A 199 -4.27 14.88 -5.41
CA GLY A 199 -4.50 16.23 -4.89
C GLY A 199 -3.57 16.59 -3.74
N TYR A 200 -3.34 15.66 -2.81
CA TYR A 200 -2.46 15.88 -1.69
C TYR A 200 -0.99 16.06 -2.12
N ILE A 201 -0.55 15.28 -3.10
CA ILE A 201 0.75 15.39 -3.76
C ILE A 201 0.87 16.72 -4.52
N ASP A 202 -0.18 17.15 -5.21
CA ASP A 202 -0.22 18.45 -5.91
C ASP A 202 -0.03 19.63 -4.94
N ALA A 203 -0.57 19.54 -3.72
CA ALA A 203 -0.34 20.56 -2.70
C ALA A 203 1.14 20.69 -2.35
N ALA A 204 1.86 19.57 -2.24
CA ALA A 204 3.29 19.56 -2.00
C ALA A 204 4.05 20.20 -3.17
N TYR A 205 3.69 19.84 -4.41
CA TYR A 205 4.31 20.41 -5.60
C TYR A 205 4.15 21.92 -5.69
N ASP A 206 2.93 22.42 -5.53
CA ASP A 206 2.63 23.86 -5.62
C ASP A 206 3.37 24.68 -4.55
N ALA A 207 3.61 24.09 -3.40
CA ALA A 207 4.31 24.72 -2.28
C ALA A 207 5.83 24.47 -2.29
N SER A 208 6.36 23.76 -3.27
CA SER A 208 7.76 23.31 -3.30
C SER A 208 8.16 22.48 -2.07
N ALA A 209 7.19 21.80 -1.44
CA ALA A 209 7.39 20.80 -0.40
C ALA A 209 7.61 19.40 -1.01
N TYR A 210 7.86 18.41 -0.19
CA TYR A 210 8.05 17.03 -0.64
C TYR A 210 6.81 16.19 -0.39
N ALA A 211 6.67 15.12 -1.18
CA ALA A 211 5.65 14.11 -0.98
C ALA A 211 6.26 12.70 -0.91
N ILE A 212 5.59 11.81 -0.19
CA ILE A 212 5.86 10.38 -0.16
C ILE A 212 4.58 9.66 -0.48
N GLY A 213 4.62 8.77 -1.46
CA GLY A 213 3.49 7.96 -1.90
C GLY A 213 3.34 6.65 -1.14
N SER A 214 2.26 5.91 -1.44
CA SER A 214 2.00 4.60 -0.84
C SER A 214 1.62 3.53 -1.86
N ASP A 215 1.75 2.27 -1.45
CA ASP A 215 1.34 1.06 -2.14
C ASP A 215 2.09 0.77 -3.44
N VAL A 216 2.17 1.73 -4.36
CA VAL A 216 2.87 1.66 -5.63
C VAL A 216 3.84 2.83 -5.80
N ASP A 217 4.70 2.79 -6.82
CA ASP A 217 5.56 3.94 -7.11
C ASP A 217 4.74 5.08 -7.72
N GLU A 218 4.58 6.17 -6.98
CA GLU A 218 3.80 7.33 -7.36
C GLU A 218 4.64 8.50 -7.91
N ALA A 219 5.92 8.29 -8.16
CA ALA A 219 6.80 9.30 -8.75
C ALA A 219 6.29 9.84 -10.12
N TYR A 220 5.43 9.09 -10.80
CA TYR A 220 4.79 9.51 -12.04
C TYR A 220 3.76 10.62 -11.85
N LEU A 221 3.19 10.77 -10.65
CA LEU A 221 2.19 11.81 -10.36
C LEU A 221 2.81 13.20 -10.29
N SER A 222 4.00 13.31 -9.70
CA SER A 222 4.63 14.61 -9.48
C SER A 222 6.12 14.50 -9.16
N PRO A 223 6.96 15.44 -9.60
CA PRO A 223 8.35 15.53 -9.17
C PRO A 223 8.51 15.86 -7.68
N ALA A 224 7.45 16.26 -6.96
CA ALA A 224 7.45 16.41 -5.52
C ALA A 224 7.57 15.06 -4.77
N VAL A 225 7.20 13.95 -5.42
CA VAL A 225 7.30 12.61 -4.83
C VAL A 225 8.77 12.20 -4.77
N ILE A 226 9.30 12.11 -3.56
CA ILE A 226 10.71 11.76 -3.32
C ILE A 226 10.94 10.25 -3.18
N THR A 227 9.94 9.50 -2.82
CA THR A 227 9.87 8.03 -2.77
C THR A 227 8.42 7.59 -2.50
N SER A 228 8.15 6.29 -2.53
CA SER A 228 6.86 5.71 -2.12
C SER A 228 7.08 4.48 -1.23
N ALA A 229 6.19 4.25 -0.29
CA ALA A 229 6.15 3.07 0.57
C ALA A 229 5.47 1.91 -0.19
N ILE A 230 6.25 0.93 -0.64
CA ILE A 230 5.83 -0.06 -1.65
C ILE A 230 5.34 -1.37 -1.02
N LYS A 231 4.16 -1.82 -1.45
CA LYS A 231 3.73 -3.21 -1.39
C LYS A 231 4.03 -3.90 -2.73
N ARG A 232 4.86 -4.91 -2.72
CA ARG A 232 5.21 -5.69 -3.92
C ARG A 232 4.08 -6.67 -4.26
N TYR A 233 2.97 -6.12 -4.76
CA TYR A 233 1.81 -6.89 -5.21
C TYR A 233 2.18 -7.95 -6.26
N ASP A 234 3.10 -7.61 -7.15
CA ASP A 234 3.68 -8.54 -8.11
C ASP A 234 4.29 -9.79 -7.44
N ARG A 235 5.05 -9.56 -6.36
CA ARG A 235 5.72 -10.62 -5.62
C ARG A 235 4.73 -11.51 -4.88
N ALA A 236 3.77 -10.91 -4.17
CA ALA A 236 2.74 -11.63 -3.43
C ALA A 236 1.90 -12.53 -4.36
N VAL A 237 1.48 -11.98 -5.49
CA VAL A 237 0.73 -12.69 -6.52
C VAL A 237 1.57 -13.82 -7.14
N ALA A 238 2.81 -13.53 -7.57
CA ALA A 238 3.68 -14.54 -8.16
C ALA A 238 3.91 -15.74 -7.24
N LEU A 239 4.20 -15.47 -5.96
CA LEU A 239 4.37 -16.52 -4.95
C LEU A 239 3.10 -17.36 -4.77
N THR A 240 1.92 -16.75 -4.82
CA THR A 240 0.64 -17.46 -4.68
C THR A 240 0.35 -18.34 -5.90
N VAL A 241 0.60 -17.84 -7.12
CA VAL A 241 0.48 -18.60 -8.36
C VAL A 241 1.44 -19.80 -8.35
N GLN A 242 2.69 -19.61 -7.93
CA GLN A 242 3.68 -20.69 -7.81
C GLN A 242 3.24 -21.77 -6.81
N GLN A 243 2.62 -21.39 -5.69
CA GLN A 243 2.09 -22.36 -4.72
C GLN A 243 0.97 -23.22 -5.32
N VAL A 244 0.08 -22.63 -6.14
CA VAL A 244 -0.95 -23.39 -6.85
C VAL A 244 -0.32 -24.37 -7.81
N GLY A 245 0.65 -23.95 -8.62
CA GLY A 245 1.38 -24.81 -9.54
C GLY A 245 2.14 -25.95 -8.86
N ALA A 246 2.62 -25.73 -7.64
CA ALA A 246 3.29 -26.74 -6.79
C ALA A 246 2.31 -27.62 -5.99
N GLY A 247 0.99 -27.43 -6.09
CA GLY A 247 0.00 -28.13 -5.31
C GLY A 247 0.01 -27.79 -3.80
N SER A 248 0.64 -26.70 -3.41
CA SER A 248 0.82 -26.28 -2.01
C SER A 248 0.00 -25.02 -1.64
N PHE A 249 -1.05 -24.71 -2.40
CA PHE A 249 -1.96 -23.63 -2.06
C PHE A 249 -2.54 -23.81 -0.65
N SER A 250 -2.50 -22.75 0.14
CA SER A 250 -3.13 -22.69 1.45
C SER A 250 -4.07 -21.50 1.52
N ALA A 251 -5.30 -21.76 1.92
CA ALA A 251 -6.28 -20.73 2.26
C ALA A 251 -5.94 -20.08 3.61
N GLY A 252 -6.65 -18.97 3.92
CA GLY A 252 -6.50 -18.21 5.15
C GLY A 252 -5.51 -17.05 5.01
N ARG A 253 -5.22 -16.41 6.14
CA ARG A 253 -4.43 -15.18 6.18
C ARG A 253 -2.95 -15.45 5.91
N ARG A 254 -2.41 -14.75 4.93
CA ARG A 254 -0.98 -14.72 4.61
C ARG A 254 -0.49 -13.28 4.64
N VAL A 255 0.41 -12.98 5.56
CA VAL A 255 0.95 -11.62 5.74
C VAL A 255 2.37 -11.56 5.17
N PHE A 256 2.54 -10.82 4.11
CA PHE A 256 3.81 -10.59 3.43
C PHE A 256 4.61 -9.49 4.13
N ALA A 257 5.92 -9.65 4.13
CA ALA A 257 6.86 -8.78 4.84
C ALA A 257 8.13 -8.53 4.01
N LEU A 258 9.04 -7.71 4.53
CA LEU A 258 10.37 -7.49 3.94
C LEU A 258 11.16 -8.78 3.74
N ARG A 259 11.02 -9.74 4.65
CA ARG A 259 11.70 -11.06 4.54
C ARG A 259 11.22 -11.88 3.34
N ASP A 260 10.03 -11.60 2.81
CA ASP A 260 9.43 -12.26 1.64
C ASP A 260 9.75 -11.54 0.32
N ASP A 261 10.54 -10.45 0.38
CA ASP A 261 10.78 -9.49 -0.71
C ASP A 261 9.49 -8.84 -1.24
N ALA A 262 8.46 -8.80 -0.41
CA ALA A 262 7.14 -8.27 -0.76
C ALA A 262 6.87 -6.84 -0.25
N ILE A 263 7.85 -6.25 0.41
CA ILE A 263 7.86 -4.87 0.90
C ILE A 263 9.13 -4.16 0.42
N ALA A 264 9.00 -2.89 0.06
CA ALA A 264 10.12 -2.07 -0.41
C ALA A 264 9.82 -0.56 -0.19
N PHE A 265 10.71 0.28 -0.63
CA PHE A 265 10.44 1.68 -1.01
C PHE A 265 10.84 1.87 -2.47
N SER A 266 10.23 2.83 -3.16
CA SER A 266 10.56 3.10 -4.56
C SER A 266 11.93 3.78 -4.68
N THR A 267 12.50 3.78 -5.88
CA THR A 267 13.76 4.47 -6.14
C THR A 267 13.64 5.93 -5.71
N PRO A 268 14.45 6.39 -4.75
CA PRO A 268 14.36 7.77 -4.29
C PRO A 268 14.72 8.76 -5.38
N SER A 269 14.07 9.93 -5.36
CA SER A 269 14.42 11.08 -6.19
C SER A 269 15.88 11.48 -5.96
N SER A 270 16.52 12.05 -6.98
CA SER A 270 17.91 12.54 -6.91
C SER A 270 18.14 13.65 -5.87
N ILE A 271 17.08 14.24 -5.33
CA ILE A 271 17.16 15.22 -4.24
C ILE A 271 17.52 14.55 -2.90
N VAL A 272 17.27 13.27 -2.75
CA VAL A 272 17.58 12.51 -1.52
C VAL A 272 19.06 12.15 -1.52
N PRO A 273 19.85 12.64 -0.55
CA PRO A 273 21.27 12.33 -0.45
C PRO A 273 21.56 10.82 -0.32
N GLN A 274 22.63 10.38 -0.93
CA GLN A 274 23.00 8.96 -0.94
C GLN A 274 23.28 8.38 0.46
N ASP A 275 23.79 9.18 1.38
CA ASP A 275 23.99 8.77 2.78
C ASP A 275 22.67 8.50 3.52
N ILE A 276 21.60 9.23 3.20
CA ILE A 276 20.23 8.96 3.69
C ILE A 276 19.77 7.61 3.13
N ILE A 277 19.90 7.41 1.82
CA ILE A 277 19.50 6.15 1.18
C ILE A 277 20.23 4.97 1.83
N ASN A 278 21.53 5.09 2.06
CA ASN A 278 22.33 4.05 2.70
C ASN A 278 21.82 3.73 4.12
N GLN A 279 21.49 4.74 4.91
CA GLN A 279 20.94 4.55 6.26
C GLN A 279 19.57 3.87 6.22
N VAL A 280 18.71 4.19 5.25
CA VAL A 280 17.42 3.49 5.05
C VAL A 280 17.63 2.03 4.68
N LEU A 281 18.61 1.72 3.81
CA LEU A 281 18.95 0.34 3.43
C LEU A 281 19.52 -0.46 4.64
N GLU A 282 20.26 0.15 5.54
CA GLU A 282 20.70 -0.48 6.80
C GLU A 282 19.49 -0.84 7.68
N LYS A 283 18.51 0.08 7.81
CA LYS A 283 17.28 -0.19 8.55
C LYS A 283 16.44 -1.30 7.88
N GLN A 284 16.37 -1.30 6.55
CA GLN A 284 15.72 -2.36 5.79
C GLN A 284 16.34 -3.74 6.08
N ALA A 285 17.66 -3.83 6.08
CA ALA A 285 18.38 -5.06 6.44
C ALA A 285 18.10 -5.49 7.89
N ALA A 286 18.04 -4.54 8.82
CA ALA A 286 17.73 -4.80 10.23
C ALA A 286 16.28 -5.29 10.44
N ILE A 287 15.32 -4.76 9.70
CA ILE A 287 13.93 -5.26 9.72
C ILE A 287 13.86 -6.66 9.11
N ARG A 288 14.50 -6.87 7.97
CA ARG A 288 14.53 -8.18 7.28
C ARG A 288 15.09 -9.28 8.17
N SER A 289 16.13 -8.99 8.96
CA SER A 289 16.75 -9.91 9.90
C SER A 289 16.02 -10.04 11.24
N GLY A 290 14.98 -9.22 11.49
CA GLY A 290 14.21 -9.21 12.73
C GLY A 290 14.88 -8.46 13.89
N VAL A 291 16.00 -7.76 13.66
CA VAL A 291 16.67 -6.90 14.67
C VAL A 291 15.79 -5.68 14.99
N ILE A 292 15.08 -5.14 14.00
CA ILE A 292 14.07 -4.10 14.18
C ILE A 292 12.71 -4.71 13.86
N THR A 293 11.74 -4.48 14.74
CA THR A 293 10.33 -4.80 14.52
C THR A 293 9.54 -3.50 14.59
N PRO A 294 9.15 -2.91 13.44
CA PRO A 294 8.34 -1.70 13.43
C PRO A 294 6.99 -1.92 14.11
N PRO A 295 6.49 -0.96 14.93
CA PRO A 295 5.19 -1.06 15.57
C PRO A 295 4.06 -0.94 14.53
N ALA A 296 2.97 -1.67 14.75
CA ALA A 296 1.74 -1.59 13.94
C ALA A 296 0.63 -0.74 14.61
N THR A 297 0.91 -0.17 15.77
CA THR A 297 -0.04 0.65 16.52
C THR A 297 0.51 2.07 16.66
N ILE A 298 -0.33 3.05 16.34
CA ILE A 298 0.03 4.46 16.45
C ILE A 298 0.27 4.80 17.92
N PRO A 299 1.41 5.45 18.27
CA PRO A 299 1.67 5.84 19.64
C PRO A 299 0.70 6.95 20.10
N PRO A 300 0.35 7.02 21.39
CA PRO A 300 -0.48 8.10 21.93
C PRO A 300 0.10 9.49 21.66
N GLY A 301 -0.76 10.45 21.33
CA GLY A 301 -0.38 11.86 21.13
C GLY A 301 0.15 12.17 19.71
N ILE A 302 -0.21 11.34 18.74
CA ILE A 302 -0.02 11.59 17.32
C ILE A 302 -1.37 11.94 16.68
#